data_5c387cd5fe5f8c236d451869c637ff33
#
_entry.id   5c387cd5fe5f8c236d451869c637ff33
#
_cell.length_a   1.000
_cell.length_b   1.000
_cell.length_c   1.000
_cell.angle_alpha   90.00
_cell.angle_beta   90.00
_cell.angle_gamma   90.00
#
_symmetry.space_group_name_H-M   'P 1'
#
loop_
_entity.id
_entity.type
_entity.pdbx_description
1 polymer ?
#
loop_
_entity_poly.entity_id
_entity_poly.type
_entity_poly.pdbx_seq_one_letter_code
_entity_poly.pdbx_strand_id
1 'polypeptide(L)'
;MRHFLKPAAPGCLVLALLAFGVGVPGDLAAQDGDGPDGPRWRNAAEITFLVDGGNSEASSLGLRNTLRRTGSRTQLRVEATALRTDATRITRRAVGTPEDFRVEVDRDTERSAERYALRTRFDRTLGARTFAFSGVGWERNTFAGFNHRTVASTGAGTRWGDGDDWELKLGAGLTYTVRRDVTQDPDRERDFAGLQVTMDYNHQLGQETEVEFRWVVDGNAEEFSEVRGDLVQALSTSLTSRLALKTTLQVLLDNDPPSESVPLFSPGEAESDETVRTPLRRMSYGLSVALVITM
;
A
#
# COMPACT_ATOMS: atom_id res chain seq x y z
N MET A 1 33.96 10.01 -33.77
CA MET A 1 33.60 8.59 -33.46
C MET A 1 32.37 8.60 -32.60
N ARG A 2 31.21 8.34 -33.19
CA ARG A 2 29.92 8.33 -32.48
C ARG A 2 29.58 6.88 -32.11
N HIS A 3 29.61 6.56 -30.84
CA HIS A 3 29.13 5.27 -30.33
C HIS A 3 27.61 5.23 -30.44
N PHE A 4 27.09 4.43 -31.34
CA PHE A 4 25.68 4.04 -31.38
C PHE A 4 25.42 3.10 -30.20
N LEU A 5 24.69 3.57 -29.20
CA LEU A 5 24.06 2.71 -28.19
C LEU A 5 22.88 2.01 -28.86
N LYS A 6 22.92 0.68 -28.89
CA LYS A 6 21.83 -0.18 -29.33
C LYS A 6 20.62 0.03 -28.41
N PRO A 7 19.40 0.12 -28.95
CA PRO A 7 18.20 0.10 -28.10
C PRO A 7 18.11 -1.25 -27.38
N ALA A 8 18.01 -1.20 -26.08
CA ALA A 8 17.67 -2.38 -25.27
C ALA A 8 16.26 -2.83 -25.68
N ALA A 9 16.14 -4.08 -26.08
CA ALA A 9 14.87 -4.72 -26.35
C ALA A 9 13.95 -4.60 -25.11
N PRO A 10 12.63 -4.46 -25.30
CA PRO A 10 11.69 -4.50 -24.19
C PRO A 10 11.83 -5.87 -23.52
N GLY A 11 12.41 -5.86 -22.33
CA GLY A 11 12.57 -7.07 -21.53
C GLY A 11 11.19 -7.68 -21.34
N CYS A 12 10.95 -8.85 -21.94
CA CYS A 12 9.89 -9.75 -21.54
C CYS A 12 9.96 -9.88 -20.01
N LEU A 13 9.02 -9.20 -19.34
CA LEU A 13 8.77 -9.41 -17.93
C LEU A 13 8.24 -10.84 -17.81
N VAL A 14 9.16 -11.79 -17.61
CA VAL A 14 8.80 -13.14 -17.19
C VAL A 14 8.07 -12.93 -15.87
N LEU A 15 6.77 -13.11 -15.94
CA LEU A 15 5.87 -13.23 -14.79
C LEU A 15 6.33 -14.48 -14.03
N ALA A 16 7.38 -14.35 -13.22
CA ALA A 16 7.59 -15.26 -12.12
C ALA A 16 6.40 -15.00 -11.19
N LEU A 17 5.32 -15.73 -11.41
CA LEU A 17 4.39 -16.11 -10.37
C LEU A 17 5.26 -16.74 -9.27
N LEU A 18 5.77 -15.88 -8.38
CA LEU A 18 6.08 -16.27 -7.04
C LEU A 18 4.72 -16.62 -6.43
N ALA A 19 4.23 -17.81 -6.78
CA ALA A 19 3.52 -18.60 -5.83
C ALA A 19 4.46 -18.65 -4.63
N PHE A 20 4.29 -17.71 -3.69
CA PHE A 20 4.59 -17.98 -2.31
C PHE A 20 3.60 -19.06 -1.89
N GLY A 21 3.83 -20.27 -2.43
CA GLY A 21 3.62 -21.46 -1.68
C GLY A 21 4.51 -21.27 -0.47
N VAL A 22 3.99 -20.63 0.57
CA VAL A 22 4.39 -20.98 1.91
C VAL A 22 4.11 -22.47 1.92
N GLY A 23 5.17 -23.27 1.67
CA GLY A 23 5.13 -24.69 1.94
C GLY A 23 4.78 -24.75 3.42
N VAL A 24 3.51 -24.93 3.71
CA VAL A 24 3.05 -25.34 5.02
C VAL A 24 3.81 -26.64 5.22
N PRO A 25 4.74 -26.73 6.19
CA PRO A 25 5.38 -28.02 6.48
C PRO A 25 4.24 -29.01 6.62
N GLY A 26 4.28 -30.13 5.89
CA GLY A 26 3.17 -31.06 5.75
C GLY A 26 2.62 -31.61 7.08
N ASP A 27 3.29 -31.37 8.20
CA ASP A 27 2.85 -31.71 9.54
C ASP A 27 1.88 -30.72 10.20
N LEU A 28 1.67 -29.51 9.63
CA LEU A 28 0.65 -28.57 10.13
C LEU A 28 -0.71 -28.75 9.43
N ALA A 29 -0.77 -29.51 8.34
CA ALA A 29 -2.01 -29.81 7.63
C ALA A 29 -2.77 -31.02 8.18
N ALA A 30 -2.23 -31.75 9.17
CA ALA A 30 -2.76 -33.02 9.67
C ALA A 30 -3.21 -33.00 11.13
N GLN A 31 -3.42 -31.83 11.73
CA GLN A 31 -4.19 -31.75 12.96
C GLN A 31 -5.56 -31.17 12.64
N ASP A 32 -6.37 -32.00 11.97
CA ASP A 32 -7.81 -31.87 11.89
C ASP A 32 -8.42 -31.98 13.28
N GLY A 33 -8.47 -30.85 13.97
CA GLY A 33 -9.42 -30.65 15.05
C GLY A 33 -10.74 -30.24 14.42
N ASP A 34 -11.37 -31.10 13.65
CA ASP A 34 -12.68 -30.92 13.06
C ASP A 34 -13.78 -30.98 14.12
N GLY A 35 -13.78 -29.99 15.02
CA GLY A 35 -14.98 -29.54 15.69
C GLY A 35 -15.53 -28.31 14.96
N PRO A 36 -16.84 -28.01 15.00
CA PRO A 36 -17.43 -26.81 14.42
C PRO A 36 -16.80 -25.49 14.89
N ASP A 37 -15.94 -25.51 15.90
CA ASP A 37 -15.23 -24.39 16.52
C ASP A 37 -13.71 -24.31 16.20
N GLY A 38 -13.21 -25.07 15.25
CA GLY A 38 -11.79 -25.06 14.84
C GLY A 38 -11.38 -23.72 14.19
N PRO A 39 -10.06 -23.39 14.22
CA PRO A 39 -9.57 -22.18 13.59
C PRO A 39 -9.77 -22.22 12.07
N ARG A 40 -10.40 -21.18 11.53
CA ARG A 40 -10.66 -21.03 10.10
C ARG A 40 -9.59 -20.18 9.43
N TRP A 41 -9.00 -20.68 8.36
CA TRP A 41 -8.11 -19.94 7.48
C TRP A 41 -8.87 -19.41 6.27
N ARG A 42 -8.58 -18.18 5.87
CA ARG A 42 -9.07 -17.58 4.63
C ARG A 42 -7.93 -16.83 3.97
N ASN A 43 -7.73 -17.06 2.69
CA ASN A 43 -6.77 -16.33 1.89
C ASN A 43 -7.49 -15.60 0.77
N ALA A 44 -7.15 -14.31 0.56
CA ALA A 44 -7.65 -13.51 -0.55
C ALA A 44 -6.46 -12.89 -1.28
N ALA A 45 -6.39 -13.13 -2.59
CA ALA A 45 -5.42 -12.52 -3.48
C ALA A 45 -6.12 -11.49 -4.37
N GLU A 46 -5.61 -10.27 -4.41
CA GLU A 46 -6.11 -9.16 -5.22
C GLU A 46 -5.08 -8.82 -6.30
N ILE A 47 -5.52 -8.73 -7.55
CA ILE A 47 -4.69 -8.33 -8.68
C ILE A 47 -5.32 -7.09 -9.31
N THR A 48 -4.54 -6.02 -9.37
CA THR A 48 -4.91 -4.77 -10.06
C THR A 48 -3.98 -4.57 -11.24
N PHE A 49 -4.54 -4.33 -12.40
CA PHE A 49 -3.78 -4.08 -13.62
C PHE A 49 -4.42 -2.94 -14.40
N LEU A 50 -3.59 -1.96 -14.78
CA LEU A 50 -3.98 -0.85 -15.65
C LEU A 50 -2.92 -0.69 -16.74
N VAL A 51 -3.36 -0.55 -17.99
CA VAL A 51 -2.54 -0.11 -19.11
C VAL A 51 -3.28 1.00 -19.81
N ASP A 52 -2.63 2.12 -19.96
CA ASP A 52 -3.08 3.27 -20.73
C ASP A 52 -2.09 3.51 -21.86
N GLY A 53 -2.59 3.79 -23.04
CA GLY A 53 -1.78 3.99 -24.24
C GLY A 53 -2.36 5.03 -25.18
N GLY A 54 -1.54 5.52 -26.10
CA GLY A 54 -1.92 6.52 -27.09
C GLY A 54 -1.06 7.78 -27.02
N ASN A 55 -1.61 8.92 -26.65
CA ASN A 55 -0.85 10.17 -26.51
C ASN A 55 -0.06 10.26 -25.20
N SER A 56 -0.42 9.49 -24.20
CA SER A 56 0.32 9.18 -22.97
C SER A 56 0.33 7.67 -22.80
N GLU A 57 1.34 7.14 -22.14
CA GLU A 57 1.43 5.72 -21.83
C GLU A 57 1.70 5.56 -20.34
N ALA A 58 0.93 4.71 -19.69
CA ALA A 58 1.13 4.36 -18.29
C ALA A 58 0.78 2.88 -18.08
N SER A 59 1.50 2.24 -17.17
CA SER A 59 1.19 0.89 -16.74
C SER A 59 1.28 0.77 -15.23
N SER A 60 0.30 0.13 -14.62
CA SER A 60 0.30 -0.15 -13.19
C SER A 60 0.01 -1.62 -12.95
N LEU A 61 0.79 -2.21 -12.05
CA LEU A 61 0.57 -3.55 -11.53
C LEU A 61 0.52 -3.48 -10.01
N GLY A 62 -0.61 -3.89 -9.45
CA GLY A 62 -0.83 -4.01 -8.02
C GLY A 62 -1.14 -5.45 -7.63
N LEU A 63 -0.48 -5.94 -6.58
CA LEU A 63 -0.72 -7.23 -5.97
C LEU A 63 -0.96 -7.02 -4.48
N ARG A 64 -2.02 -7.63 -3.95
CA ARG A 64 -2.25 -7.70 -2.50
C ARG A 64 -2.65 -9.12 -2.14
N ASN A 65 -2.09 -9.62 -1.06
CA ASN A 65 -2.51 -10.88 -0.48
C ASN A 65 -2.87 -10.66 0.98
N THR A 66 -4.02 -11.17 1.39
CA THR A 66 -4.50 -11.10 2.78
C THR A 66 -4.75 -12.52 3.27
N LEU A 67 -3.96 -12.95 4.24
CA LEU A 67 -4.17 -14.19 4.97
C LEU A 67 -4.79 -13.88 6.32
N ARG A 68 -5.93 -14.49 6.60
CA ARG A 68 -6.67 -14.32 7.85
C ARG A 68 -6.88 -15.68 8.52
N ARG A 69 -6.58 -15.75 9.81
CA ARG A 69 -6.89 -16.89 10.67
C ARG A 69 -7.83 -16.44 11.76
N THR A 70 -8.99 -17.05 11.86
CA THR A 70 -9.99 -16.75 12.88
C THR A 70 -10.17 -17.96 13.77
N GLY A 71 -9.88 -17.81 15.05
CA GLY A 71 -10.17 -18.78 16.10
C GLY A 71 -11.26 -18.25 17.03
N SER A 72 -11.66 -19.02 18.04
CA SER A 72 -12.75 -18.66 18.99
C SER A 72 -12.51 -17.34 19.72
N ARG A 73 -11.26 -17.01 20.07
CA ARG A 73 -10.86 -15.79 20.79
C ARG A 73 -9.69 -15.05 20.14
N THR A 74 -9.22 -15.50 19.02
CA THR A 74 -8.02 -14.93 18.38
C THR A 74 -8.26 -14.69 16.90
N GLN A 75 -7.73 -13.59 16.39
CA GLN A 75 -7.70 -13.31 14.97
C GLN A 75 -6.28 -12.90 14.58
N LEU A 76 -5.72 -13.53 13.55
CA LEU A 76 -4.47 -13.13 12.92
C LEU A 76 -4.76 -12.66 11.50
N ARG A 77 -4.22 -11.50 11.13
CA ARG A 77 -4.25 -10.97 9.76
C ARG A 77 -2.83 -10.67 9.31
N VAL A 78 -2.46 -11.20 8.16
CA VAL A 78 -1.20 -10.88 7.49
C VAL A 78 -1.56 -10.33 6.11
N GLU A 79 -1.07 -9.13 5.79
CA GLU A 79 -1.32 -8.46 4.54
C GLU A 79 0.01 -8.10 3.87
N ALA A 80 0.21 -8.58 2.65
CA ALA A 80 1.34 -8.21 1.80
C ALA A 80 0.84 -7.41 0.59
N THR A 81 1.49 -6.29 0.27
CA THR A 81 1.14 -5.42 -0.85
C THR A 81 2.38 -5.11 -1.67
N ALA A 82 2.25 -5.16 -2.99
CA ALA A 82 3.22 -4.67 -3.94
C ALA A 82 2.51 -3.84 -5.00
N LEU A 83 2.99 -2.63 -5.28
CA LEU A 83 2.48 -1.73 -6.31
C LEU A 83 3.66 -1.17 -7.09
N ARG A 84 3.54 -1.19 -8.41
CA ARG A 84 4.46 -0.50 -9.31
C ARG A 84 3.67 0.21 -10.39
N THR A 85 4.03 1.45 -10.67
CA THR A 85 3.49 2.24 -11.77
C THR A 85 4.65 2.85 -12.54
N ASP A 86 4.66 2.63 -13.84
CA ASP A 86 5.58 3.26 -14.78
C ASP A 86 4.77 4.20 -15.69
N ALA A 87 5.26 5.42 -15.93
CA ALA A 87 4.65 6.41 -16.81
C ALA A 87 5.63 6.80 -17.90
N THR A 88 5.16 6.89 -19.13
CA THR A 88 5.97 7.27 -20.30
C THR A 88 5.59 8.68 -20.75
N ARG A 89 6.58 9.57 -20.74
CA ARG A 89 6.46 10.90 -21.34
C ARG A 89 6.77 10.78 -22.83
N ILE A 90 5.83 11.21 -23.66
CA ILE A 90 5.98 11.27 -25.09
C ILE A 90 6.19 12.72 -25.51
N THR A 91 7.41 13.04 -25.97
CA THR A 91 7.73 14.36 -26.51
C THR A 91 7.78 14.28 -28.02
N ARG A 92 7.01 15.14 -28.70
CA ARG A 92 6.99 15.23 -30.16
C ARG A 92 7.62 16.52 -30.59
N ARG A 93 8.53 16.42 -31.56
CA ARG A 93 9.28 17.58 -32.08
C ARG A 93 9.24 17.56 -33.59
N ALA A 94 8.77 18.64 -34.20
CA ALA A 94 8.84 18.81 -35.63
C ALA A 94 10.26 19.33 -36.00
N VAL A 95 10.92 18.69 -36.95
CA VAL A 95 12.25 19.06 -37.43
C VAL A 95 12.18 19.25 -38.93
N GLY A 96 12.46 20.45 -39.41
CA GLY A 96 12.39 20.85 -40.84
C GLY A 96 11.82 22.27 -41.00
N THR A 97 11.19 22.52 -42.13
CA THR A 97 10.48 23.77 -42.46
C THR A 97 8.96 23.56 -42.33
N PRO A 98 8.14 24.63 -42.27
CA PRO A 98 6.68 24.47 -42.23
C PRO A 98 6.09 23.67 -43.41
N GLU A 99 6.76 23.70 -44.56
CA GLU A 99 6.34 23.02 -45.79
C GLU A 99 6.91 21.58 -45.89
N ASP A 100 8.06 21.31 -45.22
CA ASP A 100 8.74 20.01 -45.25
C ASP A 100 9.35 19.71 -43.87
N PHE A 101 8.64 18.96 -43.06
CA PHE A 101 9.09 18.57 -41.74
C PHE A 101 8.88 17.07 -41.47
N ARG A 102 9.71 16.54 -40.59
CA ARG A 102 9.54 15.22 -39.99
C ARG A 102 9.21 15.38 -38.52
N VAL A 103 8.36 14.49 -38.00
CA VAL A 103 8.06 14.43 -36.57
C VAL A 103 9.00 13.40 -35.93
N GLU A 104 9.82 13.86 -35.03
CA GLU A 104 10.62 13.01 -34.15
C GLU A 104 9.82 12.79 -32.85
N VAL A 105 9.74 11.53 -32.43
CA VAL A 105 9.03 11.12 -31.22
C VAL A 105 10.05 10.55 -30.25
N ASP A 106 10.22 11.21 -29.12
CA ASP A 106 11.02 10.74 -28.00
C ASP A 106 10.12 10.17 -26.92
N ARG A 107 10.51 9.01 -26.37
CA ARG A 107 9.79 8.31 -25.31
C ARG A 107 10.73 8.10 -24.15
N ASP A 108 10.36 8.67 -23.01
CA ASP A 108 11.07 8.50 -21.76
C ASP A 108 10.12 7.84 -20.73
N THR A 109 10.49 6.63 -20.30
CA THR A 109 9.68 5.85 -19.35
C THR A 109 10.33 5.90 -17.99
N GLU A 110 9.63 6.51 -17.05
CA GLU A 110 10.07 6.62 -15.67
C GLU A 110 9.12 5.89 -14.73
N ARG A 111 9.67 5.38 -13.63
CA ARG A 111 8.86 4.86 -12.54
C ARG A 111 8.21 6.01 -11.81
N SER A 112 6.88 6.01 -11.74
CA SER A 112 6.09 7.06 -11.12
C SER A 112 5.53 6.68 -9.74
N ALA A 113 5.45 5.36 -9.41
CA ALA A 113 5.14 4.88 -8.08
C ALA A 113 5.75 3.49 -7.83
N GLU A 114 6.24 3.28 -6.61
CA GLU A 114 6.72 1.99 -6.12
C GLU A 114 6.43 1.87 -4.63
N ARG A 115 5.65 0.83 -4.25
CA ARG A 115 5.31 0.59 -2.85
C ARG A 115 5.32 -0.91 -2.56
N TYR A 116 5.97 -1.26 -1.47
CA TYR A 116 5.93 -2.60 -0.87
C TYR A 116 5.53 -2.45 0.59
N ALA A 117 4.63 -3.30 1.06
CA ALA A 117 4.22 -3.30 2.47
C ALA A 117 3.93 -4.72 2.94
N LEU A 118 4.28 -4.99 4.18
CA LEU A 118 3.92 -6.19 4.93
C LEU A 118 3.37 -5.75 6.26
N ARG A 119 2.16 -6.19 6.60
CA ARG A 119 1.51 -5.88 7.87
C ARG A 119 1.01 -7.14 8.51
N THR A 120 1.23 -7.26 9.80
CA THR A 120 0.70 -8.34 10.61
C THR A 120 -0.04 -7.73 11.80
N ARG A 121 -1.24 -8.24 12.08
CA ARG A 121 -2.03 -7.85 13.25
C ARG A 121 -2.61 -9.09 13.90
N PHE A 122 -2.48 -9.15 15.20
CA PHE A 122 -3.04 -10.18 16.05
C PHE A 122 -3.99 -9.54 17.05
N ASP A 123 -5.24 -9.96 17.04
CA ASP A 123 -6.28 -9.54 17.98
C ASP A 123 -6.63 -10.71 18.91
N ARG A 124 -6.79 -10.43 20.21
CA ARG A 124 -7.26 -11.37 21.23
C ARG A 124 -8.47 -10.81 21.95
N THR A 125 -9.58 -11.51 21.89
CA THR A 125 -10.80 -11.19 22.63
C THR A 125 -10.58 -11.42 24.13
N LEU A 126 -10.78 -10.38 24.92
CA LEU A 126 -10.64 -10.40 26.39
C LEU A 126 -11.99 -10.55 27.09
N GLY A 127 -13.07 -10.02 26.51
CA GLY A 127 -14.41 -10.03 27.05
C GLY A 127 -15.46 -9.99 25.94
N ALA A 128 -16.71 -9.81 26.27
CA ALA A 128 -17.81 -9.78 25.31
C ALA A 128 -17.61 -8.73 24.21
N ARG A 129 -17.08 -7.56 24.57
CA ARG A 129 -16.86 -6.42 23.65
C ARG A 129 -15.42 -5.92 23.62
N THR A 130 -14.55 -6.42 24.47
CA THR A 130 -13.18 -5.92 24.61
C THR A 130 -12.19 -6.85 23.95
N PHE A 131 -11.16 -6.28 23.31
CA PHE A 131 -10.04 -7.02 22.74
C PHE A 131 -8.72 -6.29 23.01
N ALA A 132 -7.63 -7.04 23.01
CA ALA A 132 -6.28 -6.51 22.91
C ALA A 132 -5.75 -6.79 21.50
N PHE A 133 -4.86 -5.93 21.02
CA PHE A 133 -4.17 -6.14 19.75
C PHE A 133 -2.68 -5.92 19.85
N SER A 134 -1.94 -6.55 18.94
CA SER A 134 -0.56 -6.25 18.67
C SER A 134 -0.31 -6.40 17.17
N GLY A 135 0.66 -5.65 16.65
CA GLY A 135 0.97 -5.69 15.23
C GLY A 135 2.35 -5.19 14.90
N VAL A 136 2.80 -5.56 13.71
CA VAL A 136 4.02 -5.05 13.09
C VAL A 136 3.70 -4.76 11.63
N GLY A 137 4.08 -3.58 11.17
CA GLY A 137 4.02 -3.16 9.77
C GLY A 137 5.40 -2.76 9.28
N TRP A 138 5.75 -3.20 8.08
CA TRP A 138 6.89 -2.72 7.34
C TRP A 138 6.43 -2.15 6.00
N GLU A 139 7.02 -1.04 5.59
CA GLU A 139 6.69 -0.35 4.35
C GLU A 139 7.96 0.20 3.70
N ARG A 140 8.04 0.09 2.37
CA ARG A 140 8.92 0.84 1.50
C ARG A 140 8.06 1.60 0.50
N ASN A 141 8.21 2.91 0.44
CA ASN A 141 7.47 3.77 -0.49
C ASN A 141 8.33 5.01 -0.78
N THR A 142 9.19 4.87 -1.79
CA THR A 142 10.17 5.91 -2.13
C THR A 142 9.51 7.19 -2.64
N PHE A 143 8.32 7.10 -3.22
CA PHE A 143 7.55 8.25 -3.71
C PHE A 143 6.79 8.98 -2.59
N ALA A 144 6.57 8.31 -1.46
CA ALA A 144 6.11 8.94 -0.22
C ALA A 144 7.28 9.35 0.70
N GLY A 145 8.53 9.25 0.20
CA GLY A 145 9.73 9.67 0.89
C GLY A 145 10.34 8.64 1.86
N PHE A 146 9.86 7.38 1.87
CA PHE A 146 10.37 6.34 2.79
C PHE A 146 11.15 5.25 2.06
N ASN A 147 12.42 5.08 2.40
CA ASN A 147 13.17 3.87 2.04
C ASN A 147 12.72 2.67 2.87
N HIS A 148 12.54 2.87 4.19
CA HIS A 148 12.04 1.86 5.10
C HIS A 148 11.30 2.53 6.25
N ARG A 149 10.12 2.01 6.57
CA ARG A 149 9.37 2.38 7.77
C ARG A 149 8.82 1.11 8.42
N THR A 150 9.14 0.93 9.67
CA THR A 150 8.63 -0.18 10.49
C THR A 150 7.88 0.40 11.68
N VAL A 151 6.67 -0.09 11.93
CA VAL A 151 5.85 0.31 13.06
C VAL A 151 5.46 -0.95 13.82
N ALA A 152 5.85 -1.04 15.09
CA ALA A 152 5.31 -1.99 16.03
C ALA A 152 4.19 -1.32 16.82
N SER A 153 3.09 -2.02 17.08
CA SER A 153 1.95 -1.48 17.81
C SER A 153 1.38 -2.48 18.80
N THR A 154 0.85 -1.98 19.91
CA THR A 154 0.09 -2.76 20.88
C THR A 154 -0.96 -1.90 21.55
N GLY A 155 -2.11 -2.48 21.86
CA GLY A 155 -3.19 -1.71 22.46
C GLY A 155 -4.40 -2.54 22.80
N ALA A 156 -5.49 -1.85 23.10
CA ALA A 156 -6.78 -2.47 23.40
C ALA A 156 -7.90 -1.70 22.72
N GLY A 157 -9.05 -2.32 22.62
CA GLY A 157 -10.19 -1.72 21.97
C GLY A 157 -11.51 -2.36 22.37
N THR A 158 -12.54 -1.87 21.73
CA THR A 158 -13.90 -2.36 21.91
C THR A 158 -14.53 -2.61 20.56
N ARG A 159 -15.45 -3.58 20.51
CA ARG A 159 -16.19 -3.98 19.31
C ARG A 159 -17.68 -3.94 19.54
N TRP A 160 -18.41 -3.62 18.50
CA TRP A 160 -19.87 -3.63 18.43
C TRP A 160 -20.31 -4.36 17.17
N GLY A 161 -21.54 -4.83 17.16
CA GLY A 161 -22.12 -5.62 16.07
C GLY A 161 -22.15 -7.11 16.41
N ASP A 162 -22.81 -7.87 15.57
CA ASP A 162 -22.97 -9.33 15.70
C ASP A 162 -21.87 -10.10 15.00
N GLY A 163 -21.14 -9.42 14.11
CA GLY A 163 -20.07 -10.01 13.30
C GLY A 163 -20.55 -10.73 12.04
N ASP A 164 -21.84 -10.94 11.89
CA ASP A 164 -22.45 -11.56 10.72
C ASP A 164 -22.87 -10.50 9.71
N ASP A 165 -23.69 -9.52 10.13
CA ASP A 165 -24.13 -8.43 9.25
C ASP A 165 -23.14 -7.26 9.29
N TRP A 166 -22.73 -6.85 10.48
CA TRP A 166 -21.78 -5.76 10.64
C TRP A 166 -20.91 -5.89 11.88
N GLU A 167 -19.71 -5.34 11.81
CA GLU A 167 -18.79 -5.23 12.95
C GLU A 167 -18.07 -3.88 12.92
N LEU A 168 -18.06 -3.18 14.06
CA LEU A 168 -17.23 -2.00 14.29
C LEU A 168 -16.24 -2.28 15.41
N LYS A 169 -14.95 -2.08 15.13
CA LYS A 169 -13.87 -2.13 16.12
C LYS A 169 -13.23 -0.75 16.24
N LEU A 170 -13.15 -0.23 17.47
CA LEU A 170 -12.35 0.95 17.78
C LEU A 170 -11.25 0.53 18.76
N GLY A 171 -10.02 0.95 18.48
CA GLY A 171 -8.85 0.64 19.29
C GLY A 171 -7.96 1.86 19.50
N ALA A 172 -7.25 1.85 20.63
CA ALA A 172 -6.19 2.79 20.92
C ALA A 172 -4.99 2.05 21.50
N GLY A 173 -3.79 2.53 21.22
CA GLY A 173 -2.59 1.85 21.63
C GLY A 173 -1.33 2.71 21.50
N LEU A 174 -0.23 2.07 21.84
CA LEU A 174 1.11 2.61 21.74
C LEU A 174 1.76 2.08 20.48
N THR A 175 2.63 2.89 19.89
CA THR A 175 3.48 2.50 18.76
C THR A 175 4.93 2.79 19.04
N TYR A 176 5.80 2.05 18.33
CA TYR A 176 7.19 2.39 18.18
C TYR A 176 7.52 2.35 16.69
N THR A 177 7.94 3.47 16.16
CA THR A 177 8.26 3.67 14.75
C THR A 177 9.75 3.74 14.56
N VAL A 178 10.27 3.03 13.56
CA VAL A 178 11.65 3.18 13.05
C VAL A 178 11.55 3.48 11.56
N ARG A 179 12.14 4.58 11.12
CA ARG A 179 12.09 5.01 9.73
C ARG A 179 13.45 5.41 9.16
N ARG A 180 13.56 5.29 7.84
CA ARG A 180 14.65 5.85 7.04
C ARG A 180 14.06 6.52 5.83
N ASP A 181 14.17 7.83 5.76
CA ASP A 181 13.68 8.62 4.65
C ASP A 181 14.62 8.52 3.44
N VAL A 182 14.12 8.80 2.23
CA VAL A 182 14.91 8.84 0.99
C VAL A 182 15.90 10.00 1.07
N THR A 183 15.43 11.19 1.43
CA THR A 183 16.27 12.34 1.75
C THR A 183 16.43 12.40 3.25
N GLN A 184 17.67 12.27 3.71
CA GLN A 184 17.94 12.31 5.14
C GLN A 184 17.80 13.75 5.66
N ASP A 185 16.98 13.92 6.69
CA ASP A 185 16.85 15.14 7.44
C ASP A 185 17.43 14.93 8.84
N PRO A 186 18.51 15.65 9.23
CA PRO A 186 19.11 15.51 10.55
C PRO A 186 18.21 15.98 11.68
N ASP A 187 17.26 16.87 11.39
CA ASP A 187 16.34 17.45 12.38
C ASP A 187 15.10 16.55 12.59
N ARG A 188 14.93 15.51 11.79
CA ARG A 188 13.81 14.59 11.86
C ARG A 188 14.18 13.30 12.57
N GLU A 189 13.46 12.96 13.63
CA GLU A 189 13.70 11.74 14.40
C GLU A 189 13.53 10.47 13.53
N ARG A 190 14.46 9.53 13.72
CA ARG A 190 14.44 8.25 12.99
C ARG A 190 13.61 7.19 13.68
N ASP A 191 13.55 7.25 14.99
CA ASP A 191 12.82 6.32 15.83
C ASP A 191 12.17 7.07 17.00
N PHE A 192 10.90 6.76 17.24
CA PHE A 192 10.10 7.43 18.27
C PHE A 192 8.97 6.52 18.77
N ALA A 193 8.55 6.79 20.00
CA ALA A 193 7.33 6.26 20.57
C ALA A 193 6.14 7.10 20.11
N GLY A 194 4.98 6.46 19.95
CA GLY A 194 3.79 7.14 19.47
C GLY A 194 2.49 6.60 20.04
N LEU A 195 1.41 7.25 19.66
CA LEU A 195 0.04 6.84 19.95
C LEU A 195 -0.66 6.45 18.65
N GLN A 196 -1.51 5.43 18.73
CA GLN A 196 -2.30 4.97 17.59
C GLN A 196 -3.78 4.90 17.94
N VAL A 197 -4.62 5.34 17.02
CA VAL A 197 -6.06 5.08 17.04
C VAL A 197 -6.42 4.29 15.79
N THR A 198 -7.22 3.24 15.96
CA THR A 198 -7.67 2.39 14.85
C THR A 198 -9.19 2.29 14.83
N MET A 199 -9.75 2.28 13.62
CA MET A 199 -11.15 1.95 13.37
C MET A 199 -11.19 0.93 12.23
N ASP A 200 -11.85 -0.19 12.48
CA ASP A 200 -12.20 -1.19 11.46
C ASP A 200 -13.72 -1.34 11.47
N TYR A 201 -14.36 -1.10 10.34
CA TYR A 201 -15.78 -1.30 10.13
C TYR A 201 -16.00 -2.18 8.93
N ASN A 202 -16.76 -3.26 9.10
CA ASN A 202 -17.17 -4.15 8.03
C ASN A 202 -18.70 -4.25 8.06
N HIS A 203 -19.31 -4.22 6.90
CA HIS A 203 -20.76 -4.36 6.75
C HIS A 203 -21.11 -5.19 5.52
N GLN A 204 -21.83 -6.28 5.73
CA GLN A 204 -22.37 -7.12 4.67
C GLN A 204 -23.69 -6.54 4.17
N LEU A 205 -23.71 -5.97 2.98
CA LEU A 205 -24.90 -5.44 2.33
C LEU A 205 -25.57 -6.51 1.47
N GLY A 206 -26.51 -7.24 2.09
CA GLY A 206 -27.13 -8.39 1.44
C GLY A 206 -26.17 -9.58 1.33
N GLN A 207 -26.31 -10.40 0.28
CA GLN A 207 -25.53 -11.65 0.16
C GLN A 207 -24.22 -11.50 -0.61
N GLU A 208 -24.09 -10.45 -1.41
CA GLU A 208 -23.01 -10.35 -2.40
C GLU A 208 -22.07 -9.16 -2.17
N THR A 209 -22.49 -8.17 -1.40
CA THR A 209 -21.74 -6.91 -1.30
C THR A 209 -21.25 -6.67 0.12
N GLU A 210 -19.96 -6.38 0.27
CA GLU A 210 -19.31 -6.04 1.54
C GLU A 210 -18.70 -4.65 1.44
N VAL A 211 -18.90 -3.85 2.50
CA VAL A 211 -18.26 -2.53 2.68
C VAL A 211 -17.24 -2.64 3.81
N GLU A 212 -16.04 -2.19 3.57
CA GLU A 212 -14.94 -2.15 4.54
C GLU A 212 -14.43 -0.71 4.71
N PHE A 213 -14.34 -0.24 5.96
CA PHE A 213 -13.60 0.97 6.32
C PHE A 213 -12.52 0.60 7.32
N ARG A 214 -11.29 0.96 7.03
CA ARG A 214 -10.17 0.79 7.95
C ARG A 214 -9.39 2.09 8.05
N TRP A 215 -9.33 2.64 9.22
CA TRP A 215 -8.61 3.86 9.52
C TRP A 215 -7.58 3.58 10.61
N VAL A 216 -6.35 4.01 10.35
CA VAL A 216 -5.24 3.96 11.29
C VAL A 216 -4.65 5.36 11.35
N VAL A 217 -4.63 5.94 12.52
CA VAL A 217 -4.02 7.25 12.77
C VAL A 217 -2.93 7.08 13.82
N ASP A 218 -1.72 7.42 13.44
CA ASP A 218 -0.53 7.38 14.30
C ASP A 218 -0.06 8.80 14.58
N GLY A 219 0.32 9.10 15.83
CA GLY A 219 0.93 10.36 16.23
C GLY A 219 2.24 10.11 16.97
N ASN A 220 3.25 10.93 16.72
CA ASN A 220 4.48 10.95 17.50
C ASN A 220 4.17 11.51 18.90
N ALA A 221 4.57 10.81 19.97
CA ALA A 221 4.31 11.24 21.34
C ALA A 221 5.27 12.36 21.80
N GLU A 222 6.40 12.53 21.13
CA GLU A 222 7.39 13.57 21.42
C GLU A 222 7.13 14.83 20.58
N GLU A 223 6.60 14.64 19.37
CA GLU A 223 6.25 15.72 18.46
C GLU A 223 4.80 15.59 17.97
N PHE A 224 3.84 16.18 18.71
CA PHE A 224 2.41 16.11 18.41
C PHE A 224 1.99 16.73 17.05
N SER A 225 2.85 17.50 16.41
CA SER A 225 2.66 17.99 15.06
C SER A 225 2.80 16.87 14.02
N GLU A 226 3.53 15.81 14.32
CA GLU A 226 3.72 14.66 13.45
C GLU A 226 2.58 13.66 13.62
N VAL A 227 1.57 13.77 12.75
CA VAL A 227 0.40 12.87 12.69
C VAL A 227 0.29 12.28 11.30
N ARG A 228 0.08 10.97 11.25
CA ARG A 228 -0.10 10.22 10.01
C ARG A 228 -1.39 9.42 10.03
N GLY A 229 -2.12 9.45 8.90
CA GLY A 229 -3.35 8.69 8.67
C GLY A 229 -3.24 7.75 7.46
N ASP A 230 -3.71 6.53 7.60
CA ASP A 230 -3.94 5.57 6.51
C ASP A 230 -5.42 5.18 6.54
N LEU A 231 -6.19 5.75 5.62
CA LEU A 231 -7.64 5.59 5.52
C LEU A 231 -7.95 4.75 4.30
N VAL A 232 -8.56 3.60 4.50
CA VAL A 232 -8.97 2.67 3.44
C VAL A 232 -10.47 2.51 3.47
N GLN A 233 -11.10 2.70 2.32
CA GLN A 233 -12.51 2.39 2.08
C GLN A 233 -12.58 1.42 0.92
N ALA A 234 -13.31 0.33 1.08
CA ALA A 234 -13.46 -0.65 0.04
C ALA A 234 -14.92 -1.11 -0.09
N LEU A 235 -15.31 -1.37 -1.33
CA LEU A 235 -16.57 -2.00 -1.71
C LEU A 235 -16.21 -3.25 -2.51
N SER A 236 -16.66 -4.40 -2.03
CA SER A 236 -16.46 -5.69 -2.69
C SER A 236 -17.81 -6.27 -3.10
N THR A 237 -17.93 -6.75 -4.35
CA THR A 237 -19.12 -7.43 -4.81
C THR A 237 -18.73 -8.81 -5.35
N SER A 238 -19.29 -9.86 -4.77
CA SER A 238 -19.07 -11.24 -5.17
C SER A 238 -19.66 -11.51 -6.54
N LEU A 239 -18.87 -12.03 -7.47
CA LEU A 239 -19.31 -12.48 -8.78
C LEU A 239 -19.59 -13.98 -8.79
N THR A 240 -18.84 -14.71 -7.96
CA THR A 240 -19.02 -16.14 -7.69
C THR A 240 -18.59 -16.43 -6.26
N SER A 241 -18.72 -17.68 -5.80
CA SER A 241 -18.26 -18.09 -4.45
C SER A 241 -16.75 -17.89 -4.22
N ARG A 242 -15.95 -17.69 -5.28
CA ARG A 242 -14.49 -17.54 -5.19
C ARG A 242 -13.95 -16.27 -5.83
N LEU A 243 -14.80 -15.54 -6.53
CA LEU A 243 -14.38 -14.37 -7.31
C LEU A 243 -15.21 -13.16 -6.90
N ALA A 244 -14.56 -12.04 -6.63
CA ALA A 244 -15.20 -10.77 -6.35
C ALA A 244 -14.52 -9.62 -7.10
N LEU A 245 -15.28 -8.58 -7.37
CA LEU A 245 -14.78 -7.29 -7.84
C LEU A 245 -14.68 -6.36 -6.62
N LYS A 246 -13.51 -5.76 -6.40
CA LYS A 246 -13.26 -4.86 -5.28
C LYS A 246 -12.79 -3.49 -5.75
N THR A 247 -13.50 -2.46 -5.34
CA THR A 247 -13.08 -1.05 -5.52
C THR A 247 -12.53 -0.54 -4.20
N THR A 248 -11.33 0.03 -4.20
CA THR A 248 -10.68 0.53 -2.99
C THR A 248 -10.22 1.97 -3.19
N LEU A 249 -10.62 2.86 -2.29
CA LEU A 249 -10.06 4.19 -2.12
C LEU A 249 -9.13 4.17 -0.91
N GLN A 250 -7.87 4.51 -1.11
CA GLN A 250 -6.91 4.72 -0.03
C GLN A 250 -6.47 6.19 0.01
N VAL A 251 -6.47 6.78 1.19
CA VAL A 251 -5.96 8.13 1.44
C VAL A 251 -4.89 8.05 2.52
N LEU A 252 -3.70 8.52 2.18
CA LEU A 252 -2.58 8.66 3.10
C LEU A 252 -2.44 10.15 3.45
N LEU A 253 -2.46 10.43 4.74
CA LEU A 253 -2.24 11.77 5.30
C LEU A 253 -0.93 11.74 6.08
N ASP A 254 -0.11 12.75 5.90
CA ASP A 254 1.13 12.95 6.66
C ASP A 254 1.27 14.44 6.91
N ASN A 255 1.11 14.85 8.16
CA ASN A 255 1.13 16.26 8.52
C ASN A 255 2.54 16.86 8.50
N ASP A 256 3.55 16.01 8.70
CA ASP A 256 4.96 16.31 8.56
C ASP A 256 5.63 15.35 7.58
N PRO A 257 5.41 15.53 6.24
CA PRO A 257 5.94 14.63 5.23
C PRO A 257 7.45 14.77 5.09
N PRO A 258 8.15 13.69 4.66
CA PRO A 258 9.57 13.79 4.30
C PRO A 258 9.83 14.84 3.23
N SER A 259 11.04 15.35 3.21
CA SER A 259 11.50 16.27 2.17
C SER A 259 12.14 15.51 1.00
N GLU A 260 12.06 16.08 -0.19
CA GLU A 260 12.84 15.68 -1.36
C GLU A 260 13.86 16.76 -1.72
N SER A 261 14.97 16.35 -2.33
CA SER A 261 15.96 17.28 -2.89
C SER A 261 15.63 17.56 -4.34
N VAL A 262 15.34 18.81 -4.67
CA VAL A 262 15.04 19.24 -6.05
C VAL A 262 16.16 20.16 -6.58
N PRO A 263 16.54 20.05 -7.88
CA PRO A 263 17.51 20.95 -8.47
C PRO A 263 17.06 22.41 -8.41
N LEU A 264 17.99 23.32 -8.16
CA LEU A 264 17.75 24.75 -8.17
C LEU A 264 18.00 25.30 -9.57
N PHE A 265 17.02 26.01 -10.13
CA PHE A 265 17.15 26.72 -11.39
C PHE A 265 17.14 28.22 -11.15
N SER A 266 18.16 28.92 -11.64
CA SER A 266 18.15 30.39 -11.67
C SER A 266 17.37 30.88 -12.89
N PRO A 267 16.57 31.96 -12.80
CA PRO A 267 15.85 32.50 -13.96
C PRO A 267 16.81 32.85 -15.11
N GLY A 268 16.68 32.13 -16.24
CA GLY A 268 17.51 32.36 -17.45
C GLY A 268 18.84 31.61 -17.50
N GLU A 269 19.15 30.79 -16.51
CA GLU A 269 20.36 29.96 -16.46
C GLU A 269 20.03 28.46 -16.62
N ALA A 270 21.07 27.68 -16.96
CA ALA A 270 20.96 26.22 -16.95
C ALA A 270 20.79 25.69 -15.53
N GLU A 271 20.41 24.43 -15.41
CA GLU A 271 20.34 23.71 -14.16
C GLU A 271 21.63 23.88 -13.33
N SER A 272 21.51 24.34 -12.11
CA SER A 272 22.61 24.51 -11.19
C SER A 272 22.91 23.17 -10.50
N ASP A 273 24.15 22.94 -10.10
CA ASP A 273 24.54 21.77 -9.28
C ASP A 273 23.95 21.85 -7.85
N GLU A 274 23.31 22.97 -7.49
CA GLU A 274 22.71 23.17 -6.18
C GLU A 274 21.31 22.54 -6.11
N THR A 275 21.00 21.96 -4.96
CA THR A 275 19.67 21.40 -4.66
C THR A 275 19.07 22.06 -3.43
N VAL A 276 17.74 22.21 -3.44
CA VAL A 276 16.98 22.69 -2.29
C VAL A 276 16.08 21.58 -1.77
N ARG A 277 15.85 21.55 -0.46
CA ARG A 277 14.91 20.63 0.16
C ARG A 277 13.50 21.22 0.12
N THR A 278 12.55 20.43 -0.34
CA THR A 278 11.13 20.81 -0.33
C THR A 278 10.31 19.66 0.26
N PRO A 279 9.33 19.93 1.15
CA PRO A 279 8.50 18.89 1.72
C PRO A 279 7.61 18.25 0.63
N LEU A 280 7.42 16.95 0.72
CA LEU A 280 6.46 16.23 -0.11
C LEU A 280 5.02 16.66 0.22
N ARG A 281 4.07 16.20 -0.59
CA ARG A 281 2.65 16.51 -0.37
C ARG A 281 2.15 15.81 0.90
N ARG A 282 1.38 16.54 1.71
CA ARG A 282 0.76 16.04 2.95
C ARG A 282 -0.32 15.00 2.71
N MET A 283 -0.90 14.95 1.53
CA MET A 283 -1.95 14.01 1.17
C MET A 283 -1.62 13.30 -0.14
N SER A 284 -1.77 11.98 -0.11
CA SER A 284 -1.72 11.11 -1.28
C SER A 284 -2.97 10.23 -1.30
N TYR A 285 -3.53 9.98 -2.46
CA TYR A 285 -4.68 9.10 -2.59
C TYR A 285 -4.53 8.17 -3.80
N GLY A 286 -5.18 7.03 -3.72
CA GLY A 286 -5.25 6.06 -4.81
C GLY A 286 -6.62 5.42 -4.88
N LEU A 287 -7.18 5.34 -6.07
CA LEU A 287 -8.38 4.58 -6.38
C LEU A 287 -7.97 3.37 -7.20
N SER A 288 -8.38 2.19 -6.78
CA SER A 288 -8.08 0.95 -7.49
C SER A 288 -9.30 0.07 -7.64
N VAL A 289 -9.34 -0.67 -8.75
CA VAL A 289 -10.31 -1.74 -8.99
C VAL A 289 -9.52 -3.02 -9.16
N ALA A 290 -9.86 -4.04 -8.39
CA ALA A 290 -9.15 -5.30 -8.35
C ALA A 290 -10.09 -6.49 -8.52
N LEU A 291 -9.58 -7.54 -9.14
CA LEU A 291 -10.18 -8.86 -9.10
C LEU A 291 -9.64 -9.60 -7.87
N VAL A 292 -10.55 -10.09 -7.02
CA VAL A 292 -10.23 -10.79 -5.78
C VAL A 292 -10.54 -12.27 -5.94
N ILE A 293 -9.56 -13.12 -5.65
CA ILE A 293 -9.70 -14.57 -5.65
C ILE A 293 -9.61 -15.04 -4.19
N THR A 294 -10.65 -15.70 -3.70
CA THR A 294 -10.72 -16.26 -2.34
C THR A 294 -10.49 -17.76 -2.35
N MET A 295 -9.62 -18.23 -1.46
CA MET A 295 -9.25 -19.64 -1.28
C MET A 295 -9.38 -20.04 0.19
#